data_903c3630cbd0beb98a1237871fb1ccb3
#
_entry.id   903c3630cbd0beb98a1237871fb1ccb3
#
_cell.length_a   1.000
_cell.length_b   1.000
_cell.length_c   1.000
_cell.angle_alpha   90.00
_cell.angle_beta   90.00
_cell.angle_gamma   90.00
#
_symmetry.space_group_name_H-M   'P 1'
#
loop_
_entity.id
_entity.type
_entity.pdbx_description
1 polymer ?
#
loop_
_entity_poly.entity_id
_entity_poly.type
_entity_poly.pdbx_seq_one_letter_code
_entity_poly.pdbx_strand_id
1 'polypeptide(L)'
;MIIATGASARYLGLPGESEFLDGSGRKQGLTGCAVCDGAMPIYRNQEVCVIGGGDSACEEALFMTKYAARVHLIHRRDQLRASKIMAERVQKHPKVTLVWNSLPTAYHTDAKGLMEAITLKDTVTGAERRLAVKGVFMGIGHQPNTGFLRGSGIATDEAGYLVVSEGCRTSLPGVFAAGDVRDKTYRQAISAAGLGCMAALEAERYLESRHG
;
A
#
# COMPACT_ATOMS: atom_id res chain seq x y z
N MET A 1 27.44 -1.43 -5.91
CA MET A 1 26.10 -1.44 -6.56
C MET A 1 25.05 -0.96 -5.58
N ILE A 2 24.04 -0.19 -6.03
CA ILE A 2 22.92 0.26 -5.16
C ILE A 2 21.63 -0.33 -5.73
N ILE A 3 20.83 -0.97 -4.86
CA ILE A 3 19.52 -1.53 -5.19
C ILE A 3 18.46 -0.58 -4.63
N ALA A 4 17.68 0.06 -5.52
CA ALA A 4 16.66 1.04 -5.20
C ALA A 4 15.37 0.79 -6.01
N THR A 5 14.98 -0.49 -6.12
CA THR A 5 13.90 -0.95 -6.99
C THR A 5 12.50 -0.76 -6.41
N GLY A 6 12.41 -0.28 -5.17
CA GLY A 6 11.14 0.03 -4.51
C GLY A 6 10.30 -1.19 -4.12
N ALA A 7 9.03 -0.90 -3.81
CA ALA A 7 7.99 -1.89 -3.55
C ALA A 7 6.70 -1.46 -4.25
N SER A 8 5.92 -2.43 -4.71
CA SER A 8 4.65 -2.20 -5.39
C SER A 8 3.48 -2.48 -4.45
N ALA A 9 2.48 -1.63 -4.42
CA ALA A 9 1.23 -1.93 -3.72
C ALA A 9 0.56 -3.17 -4.34
N ARG A 10 -0.07 -3.98 -3.51
CA ARG A 10 -0.85 -5.12 -4.00
C ARG A 10 -2.24 -4.66 -4.39
N TYR A 11 -2.70 -5.17 -5.51
CA TYR A 11 -4.04 -4.95 -6.03
C TYR A 11 -4.80 -6.28 -6.14
N LEU A 12 -6.09 -6.21 -6.48
CA LEU A 12 -6.95 -7.40 -6.55
C LEU A 12 -6.87 -8.12 -7.89
N GLY A 13 -6.34 -7.47 -8.92
CA GLY A 13 -6.29 -8.01 -10.28
C GLY A 13 -7.66 -8.04 -10.98
N LEU A 14 -8.58 -7.14 -10.60
CA LEU A 14 -9.90 -7.09 -11.20
C LEU A 14 -9.85 -6.51 -12.61
N PRO A 15 -10.79 -6.91 -13.49
CA PRO A 15 -10.90 -6.33 -14.83
C PRO A 15 -10.98 -4.80 -14.79
N GLY A 16 -10.17 -4.13 -15.62
CA GLY A 16 -10.11 -2.67 -15.69
C GLY A 16 -9.31 -1.99 -14.56
N GLU A 17 -8.74 -2.73 -13.62
CA GLU A 17 -7.94 -2.18 -12.52
C GLU A 17 -6.69 -1.43 -13.04
N SER A 18 -6.05 -1.97 -14.08
CA SER A 18 -4.88 -1.36 -14.72
C SER A 18 -5.13 0.04 -15.28
N GLU A 19 -6.36 0.35 -15.67
CA GLU A 19 -6.71 1.67 -16.22
C GLU A 19 -6.70 2.79 -15.16
N PHE A 20 -6.76 2.45 -13.86
CA PHE A 20 -6.55 3.39 -12.77
C PHE A 20 -5.07 3.62 -12.47
N LEU A 21 -4.19 2.72 -12.91
CA LEU A 21 -2.79 2.64 -12.53
C LEU A 21 -1.83 2.99 -13.67
N ASP A 22 -2.35 3.23 -14.89
CA ASP A 22 -1.55 3.45 -16.10
C ASP A 22 -0.92 4.85 -16.19
N GLY A 23 -1.16 5.72 -15.19
CA GLY A 23 -0.65 7.09 -15.16
C GLY A 23 -1.31 8.04 -16.16
N SER A 24 -2.29 7.57 -16.95
CA SER A 24 -2.98 8.41 -17.95
C SER A 24 -3.96 9.42 -17.32
N GLY A 25 -4.36 9.18 -16.07
CA GLY A 25 -5.39 9.96 -15.39
C GLY A 25 -6.81 9.76 -15.96
N ARG A 26 -7.01 8.83 -16.89
CA ARG A 26 -8.32 8.53 -17.49
C ARG A 26 -9.29 7.97 -16.46
N LYS A 27 -8.82 7.12 -15.54
CA LYS A 27 -9.60 6.65 -14.40
C LYS A 27 -8.92 7.05 -13.11
N GLN A 28 -9.71 7.51 -12.15
CA GLN A 28 -9.23 7.99 -10.84
C GLN A 28 -10.09 7.43 -9.71
N GLY A 29 -9.49 7.32 -8.54
CA GLY A 29 -10.18 6.87 -7.33
C GLY A 29 -9.74 5.51 -6.81
N LEU A 30 -8.70 4.89 -7.40
CA LEU A 30 -8.05 3.69 -6.88
C LEU A 30 -6.59 4.01 -6.54
N THR A 31 -6.16 3.72 -5.32
CA THR A 31 -4.79 4.00 -4.85
C THR A 31 -4.31 2.97 -3.83
N GLY A 32 -3.01 2.76 -3.76
CA GLY A 32 -2.33 1.92 -2.76
C GLY A 32 -1.74 2.71 -1.59
N CYS A 33 -2.01 4.02 -1.47
CA CYS A 33 -1.40 4.86 -0.44
C CYS A 33 -2.37 5.94 0.07
N ALA A 34 -3.01 5.69 1.20
CA ALA A 34 -3.91 6.68 1.82
C ALA A 34 -3.17 7.95 2.26
N VAL A 35 -1.95 7.83 2.76
CA VAL A 35 -1.14 8.98 3.21
C VAL A 35 -0.73 9.87 2.05
N CYS A 36 -0.48 9.28 0.87
CA CYS A 36 -0.08 10.02 -0.33
C CYS A 36 -1.26 10.81 -0.92
N ASP A 37 -2.41 10.14 -1.08
CA ASP A 37 -3.50 10.62 -1.92
C ASP A 37 -4.74 11.03 -1.14
N GLY A 38 -4.88 10.61 0.13
CA GLY A 38 -6.11 10.78 0.92
C GLY A 38 -6.55 12.23 1.13
N ALA A 39 -5.63 13.19 1.05
CA ALA A 39 -5.93 14.61 1.16
C ALA A 39 -6.48 15.24 -0.14
N MET A 40 -6.52 14.50 -1.26
CA MET A 40 -6.98 15.01 -2.55
C MET A 40 -8.43 15.50 -2.46
N PRO A 41 -8.78 16.59 -3.19
CA PRO A 41 -10.12 17.19 -3.13
C PRO A 41 -11.25 16.22 -3.48
N ILE A 42 -10.99 15.22 -4.35
CA ILE A 42 -11.99 14.24 -4.78
C ILE A 42 -12.51 13.34 -3.65
N TYR A 43 -11.78 13.23 -2.54
CA TYR A 43 -12.15 12.39 -1.38
C TYR A 43 -12.74 13.19 -0.22
N ARG A 44 -12.62 14.53 -0.24
CA ARG A 44 -13.08 15.38 0.86
C ARG A 44 -14.59 15.34 1.01
N ASN A 45 -15.05 15.02 2.23
CA ASN A 45 -16.47 14.90 2.58
C ASN A 45 -17.21 13.87 1.71
N GLN A 46 -16.50 12.90 1.13
CA GLN A 46 -17.05 11.79 0.35
C GLN A 46 -17.04 10.48 1.15
N GLU A 47 -17.83 9.52 0.71
CA GLU A 47 -17.70 8.14 1.17
C GLU A 47 -16.58 7.45 0.39
N VAL A 48 -15.66 6.82 1.12
CA VAL A 48 -14.52 6.07 0.55
C VAL A 48 -14.47 4.67 1.16
N CYS A 49 -13.72 3.77 0.57
CA CYS A 49 -13.47 2.49 1.18
C CYS A 49 -11.98 2.16 1.26
N VAL A 50 -11.63 1.36 2.26
CA VAL A 50 -10.32 0.73 2.42
C VAL A 50 -10.52 -0.77 2.34
N ILE A 51 -9.73 -1.45 1.51
CA ILE A 51 -9.77 -2.90 1.34
C ILE A 51 -8.66 -3.52 2.18
N GLY A 52 -9.02 -4.37 3.12
CA GLY A 52 -8.03 -5.07 3.95
C GLY A 52 -8.56 -5.44 5.33
N GLY A 53 -7.67 -5.87 6.23
CA GLY A 53 -8.08 -6.28 7.59
C GLY A 53 -6.90 -6.51 8.53
N GLY A 54 -5.68 -6.11 8.14
CA GLY A 54 -4.51 -6.02 9.01
C GLY A 54 -4.31 -4.61 9.55
N ASP A 55 -3.24 -4.40 10.32
CA ASP A 55 -2.93 -3.11 10.94
C ASP A 55 -2.85 -1.98 9.91
N SER A 56 -2.18 -2.18 8.77
CA SER A 56 -2.08 -1.17 7.70
C SER A 56 -3.46 -0.73 7.20
N ALA A 57 -4.40 -1.65 6.96
CA ALA A 57 -5.75 -1.29 6.54
C ALA A 57 -6.50 -0.49 7.60
N CYS A 58 -6.32 -0.83 8.87
CA CYS A 58 -6.91 -0.11 9.99
C CYS A 58 -6.32 1.30 10.13
N GLU A 59 -5.00 1.43 9.97
CA GLU A 59 -4.30 2.72 9.98
C GLU A 59 -4.76 3.61 8.83
N GLU A 60 -4.84 3.08 7.61
CA GLU A 60 -5.35 3.80 6.46
C GLU A 60 -6.81 4.22 6.62
N ALA A 61 -7.67 3.34 7.15
CA ALA A 61 -9.06 3.67 7.42
C ALA A 61 -9.17 4.82 8.44
N LEU A 62 -8.41 4.76 9.54
CA LEU A 62 -8.37 5.85 10.52
C LEU A 62 -7.79 7.15 9.93
N PHE A 63 -6.76 7.05 9.08
CA PHE A 63 -6.20 8.22 8.42
C PHE A 63 -7.23 8.91 7.53
N MET A 64 -7.98 8.13 6.74
CA MET A 64 -9.01 8.66 5.83
C MET A 64 -10.17 9.35 6.56
N THR A 65 -10.44 9.03 7.83
CA THR A 65 -11.49 9.72 8.61
C THR A 65 -11.24 11.22 8.79
N LYS A 66 -9.99 11.68 8.57
CA LYS A 66 -9.61 13.10 8.59
C LYS A 66 -10.22 13.88 7.42
N TYR A 67 -10.45 13.21 6.30
CA TYR A 67 -10.85 13.85 5.04
C TYR A 67 -12.24 13.41 4.59
N ALA A 68 -12.55 12.13 4.67
CA ALA A 68 -13.80 11.54 4.22
C ALA A 68 -14.96 11.79 5.18
N ALA A 69 -16.18 11.80 4.65
CA ALA A 69 -17.40 11.81 5.45
C ALA A 69 -17.61 10.46 6.13
N ARG A 70 -17.34 9.38 5.42
CA ARG A 70 -17.43 7.98 5.90
C ARG A 70 -16.35 7.11 5.26
N VAL A 71 -15.83 6.16 6.00
CA VAL A 71 -14.86 5.16 5.54
C VAL A 71 -15.43 3.77 5.73
N HIS A 72 -15.58 3.02 4.64
CA HIS A 72 -15.98 1.62 4.67
C HIS A 72 -14.73 0.75 4.71
N LEU A 73 -14.45 0.10 5.84
CA LEU A 73 -13.37 -0.89 5.93
C LEU A 73 -13.91 -2.25 5.50
N ILE A 74 -13.53 -2.68 4.30
CA ILE A 74 -14.04 -3.90 3.66
C ILE A 74 -13.10 -5.06 3.94
N HIS A 75 -13.62 -6.10 4.57
CA HIS A 75 -12.85 -7.29 4.89
C HIS A 75 -13.56 -8.56 4.45
N ARG A 76 -12.79 -9.49 3.86
CA ARG A 76 -13.29 -10.76 3.32
C ARG A 76 -13.71 -11.80 4.37
N ARG A 77 -13.49 -11.53 5.65
CA ARG A 77 -13.85 -12.39 6.79
C ARG A 77 -14.69 -11.60 7.78
N ASP A 78 -15.17 -12.25 8.79
CA ASP A 78 -15.96 -11.70 9.91
C ASP A 78 -15.10 -11.14 11.06
N GLN A 79 -13.76 -11.22 10.93
CA GLN A 79 -12.83 -10.77 11.96
C GLN A 79 -11.57 -10.16 11.35
N LEU A 80 -11.12 -9.02 11.89
CA LEU A 80 -9.86 -8.39 11.51
C LEU A 80 -8.66 -9.23 11.96
N ARG A 81 -7.57 -9.15 11.20
CA ARG A 81 -6.27 -9.72 11.58
C ARG A 81 -5.34 -8.69 12.23
N ALA A 82 -5.81 -7.46 12.36
CA ALA A 82 -5.10 -6.38 13.01
C ALA A 82 -4.88 -6.68 14.50
N SER A 83 -3.92 -6.00 15.11
CA SER A 83 -3.73 -6.01 16.55
C SER A 83 -5.02 -5.61 17.27
N LYS A 84 -5.25 -6.13 18.47
CA LYS A 84 -6.46 -5.87 19.24
C LYS A 84 -6.72 -4.37 19.42
N ILE A 85 -5.66 -3.60 19.67
CA ILE A 85 -5.73 -2.15 19.85
C ILE A 85 -6.23 -1.47 18.57
N MET A 86 -5.68 -1.84 17.41
CA MET A 86 -6.08 -1.24 16.11
C MET A 86 -7.50 -1.66 15.72
N ALA A 87 -7.85 -2.93 15.92
CA ALA A 87 -9.21 -3.41 15.67
C ALA A 87 -10.25 -2.65 16.53
N GLU A 88 -10.00 -2.47 17.82
CA GLU A 88 -10.89 -1.70 18.71
C GLU A 88 -11.01 -0.23 18.29
N ARG A 89 -9.91 0.39 17.85
CA ARG A 89 -9.92 1.80 17.40
C ARG A 89 -10.82 2.00 16.18
N VAL A 90 -10.71 1.13 15.17
CA VAL A 90 -11.56 1.25 13.97
C VAL A 90 -13.02 0.91 14.28
N GLN A 91 -13.28 -0.10 15.13
CA GLN A 91 -14.63 -0.50 15.51
C GLN A 91 -15.39 0.60 16.28
N LYS A 92 -14.66 1.37 17.11
CA LYS A 92 -15.25 2.46 17.92
C LYS A 92 -15.32 3.79 17.17
N HIS A 93 -14.70 3.90 16.01
CA HIS A 93 -14.61 5.19 15.31
C HIS A 93 -15.92 5.55 14.61
N PRO A 94 -16.56 6.71 14.87
CA PRO A 94 -17.92 7.04 14.39
C PRO A 94 -18.00 7.17 12.87
N LYS A 95 -16.91 7.47 12.18
CA LYS A 95 -16.87 7.57 10.71
C LYS A 95 -16.50 6.26 10.02
N VAL A 96 -16.13 5.20 10.73
CA VAL A 96 -15.75 3.91 10.15
C VAL A 96 -16.93 2.95 10.19
N THR A 97 -17.23 2.34 9.05
CA THR A 97 -18.21 1.27 8.91
C THR A 97 -17.49 0.00 8.49
N LEU A 98 -17.57 -1.05 9.31
CA LEU A 98 -17.01 -2.35 8.97
C LEU A 98 -17.94 -3.10 8.02
N VAL A 99 -17.38 -3.58 6.92
CA VAL A 99 -18.08 -4.33 5.89
C VAL A 99 -17.46 -5.72 5.84
N TRP A 100 -18.06 -6.61 6.61
CA TRP A 100 -17.58 -7.97 6.77
C TRP A 100 -17.95 -8.88 5.59
N ASN A 101 -17.26 -10.02 5.50
CA ASN A 101 -17.52 -11.08 4.54
C ASN A 101 -17.71 -10.56 3.12
N SER A 102 -16.93 -9.56 2.73
CA SER A 102 -17.12 -8.88 1.46
C SER A 102 -15.80 -8.74 0.69
N LEU A 103 -15.87 -9.04 -0.61
CA LEU A 103 -14.79 -8.87 -1.57
C LEU A 103 -15.27 -7.99 -2.72
N PRO A 104 -14.48 -6.99 -3.16
CA PRO A 104 -14.74 -6.29 -4.41
C PRO A 104 -14.63 -7.25 -5.60
N THR A 105 -15.54 -7.12 -6.56
CA THR A 105 -15.55 -7.88 -7.83
C THR A 105 -15.52 -6.97 -9.05
N ALA A 106 -15.90 -5.70 -8.92
CA ALA A 106 -15.83 -4.73 -10.01
C ALA A 106 -15.71 -3.29 -9.48
N TYR A 107 -15.06 -2.45 -10.28
CA TYR A 107 -15.00 -0.99 -10.09
C TYR A 107 -15.94 -0.32 -11.10
N HIS A 108 -16.62 0.75 -10.68
CA HIS A 108 -17.48 1.54 -11.52
C HIS A 108 -17.06 3.00 -11.51
N THR A 109 -16.99 3.61 -12.68
CA THR A 109 -16.67 5.02 -12.86
C THR A 109 -17.81 5.76 -13.54
N ASP A 110 -17.90 7.05 -13.28
CA ASP A 110 -18.77 7.95 -14.03
C ASP A 110 -18.22 8.19 -15.46
N ALA A 111 -18.94 8.99 -16.25
CA ALA A 111 -18.55 9.34 -17.62
C ALA A 111 -17.22 10.10 -17.71
N LYS A 112 -16.72 10.65 -16.60
CA LYS A 112 -15.43 11.35 -16.49
C LYS A 112 -14.29 10.45 -16.04
N GLY A 113 -14.56 9.15 -15.79
CA GLY A 113 -13.58 8.20 -15.27
C GLY A 113 -13.35 8.28 -13.77
N LEU A 114 -14.14 9.04 -13.02
CA LEU A 114 -14.01 9.11 -11.56
C LEU A 114 -14.76 7.95 -10.90
N MET A 115 -14.14 7.35 -9.88
CA MET A 115 -14.77 6.29 -9.08
C MET A 115 -16.14 6.75 -8.55
N GLU A 116 -17.17 5.93 -8.78
CA GLU A 116 -18.51 6.20 -8.26
C GLU A 116 -19.06 5.07 -7.38
N ALA A 117 -18.61 3.83 -7.61
CA ALA A 117 -19.05 2.68 -6.83
C ALA A 117 -18.12 1.48 -7.04
N ILE A 118 -18.29 0.48 -6.17
CA ILE A 118 -17.73 -0.87 -6.33
C ILE A 118 -18.83 -1.90 -6.21
N THR A 119 -18.70 -3.04 -6.89
CA THR A 119 -19.50 -4.23 -6.61
C THR A 119 -18.80 -5.05 -5.55
N LEU A 120 -19.53 -5.43 -4.51
CA LEU A 120 -19.09 -6.32 -3.44
C LEU A 120 -19.82 -7.64 -3.55
N LYS A 121 -19.08 -8.74 -3.47
CA LYS A 121 -19.61 -10.09 -3.31
C LYS A 121 -19.49 -10.55 -1.87
N ASP A 122 -20.57 -10.98 -1.29
CA ASP A 122 -20.59 -11.61 0.03
C ASP A 122 -19.89 -12.98 -0.06
N THR A 123 -18.91 -13.22 0.79
CA THR A 123 -18.07 -14.43 0.76
C THR A 123 -18.76 -15.65 1.36
N VAL A 124 -19.88 -15.47 2.07
CA VAL A 124 -20.67 -16.54 2.71
C VAL A 124 -21.84 -16.92 1.83
N THR A 125 -22.61 -15.92 1.40
CA THR A 125 -23.86 -16.14 0.64
C THR A 125 -23.68 -16.11 -0.88
N GLY A 126 -22.58 -15.51 -1.36
CA GLY A 126 -22.35 -15.25 -2.77
C GLY A 126 -23.16 -14.09 -3.35
N ALA A 127 -24.00 -13.44 -2.57
CA ALA A 127 -24.82 -12.32 -3.01
C ALA A 127 -23.95 -11.11 -3.39
N GLU A 128 -24.34 -10.41 -4.45
CA GLU A 128 -23.67 -9.20 -4.88
C GLU A 128 -24.47 -7.95 -4.53
N ARG A 129 -23.76 -6.87 -4.19
CA ARG A 129 -24.35 -5.56 -3.96
C ARG A 129 -23.41 -4.46 -4.41
N ARG A 130 -23.97 -3.33 -4.81
CA ARG A 130 -23.22 -2.12 -5.16
C ARG A 130 -23.05 -1.25 -3.91
N LEU A 131 -21.84 -0.71 -3.73
CA LEU A 131 -21.51 0.26 -2.68
C LEU A 131 -21.00 1.52 -3.37
N ALA A 132 -21.71 2.63 -3.17
CA ALA A 132 -21.31 3.94 -3.70
C ALA A 132 -20.11 4.46 -2.89
N VAL A 133 -18.99 4.71 -3.57
CA VAL A 133 -17.76 5.28 -2.99
C VAL A 133 -17.01 6.10 -4.04
N LYS A 134 -16.35 7.15 -3.60
CA LYS A 134 -15.54 8.02 -4.47
C LYS A 134 -14.05 7.65 -4.46
N GLY A 135 -13.64 6.72 -3.61
CA GLY A 135 -12.26 6.25 -3.53
C GLY A 135 -12.13 4.86 -2.95
N VAL A 136 -11.18 4.11 -3.48
CA VAL A 136 -10.78 2.77 -3.04
C VAL A 136 -9.31 2.79 -2.68
N PHE A 137 -8.99 2.49 -1.43
CA PHE A 137 -7.64 2.44 -0.88
C PHE A 137 -7.25 0.98 -0.61
N MET A 138 -6.11 0.54 -1.15
CA MET A 138 -5.67 -0.84 -1.09
C MET A 138 -4.80 -1.12 0.14
N GLY A 139 -5.41 -1.38 1.29
CA GLY A 139 -4.76 -1.77 2.54
C GLY A 139 -4.40 -3.27 2.61
N ILE A 140 -4.04 -3.92 1.48
CA ILE A 140 -3.74 -5.36 1.42
C ILE A 140 -2.24 -5.66 1.36
N GLY A 141 -1.41 -4.64 1.62
CA GLY A 141 0.04 -4.74 1.72
C GLY A 141 0.78 -4.42 0.43
N HIS A 142 2.10 -4.55 0.50
CA HIS A 142 3.04 -4.26 -0.58
C HIS A 142 3.90 -5.49 -0.87
N GLN A 143 4.53 -5.47 -2.02
CA GLN A 143 5.50 -6.47 -2.46
C GLN A 143 6.80 -5.76 -2.82
N PRO A 144 7.93 -6.04 -2.14
CA PRO A 144 9.22 -5.47 -2.54
C PRO A 144 9.63 -6.01 -3.91
N ASN A 145 10.23 -5.16 -4.73
CA ASN A 145 10.65 -5.51 -6.08
C ASN A 145 12.04 -6.18 -6.05
N THR A 146 12.09 -7.37 -5.45
CA THR A 146 13.31 -8.18 -5.22
C THR A 146 13.36 -9.46 -6.04
N GLY A 147 12.37 -9.73 -6.89
CA GLY A 147 12.25 -10.99 -7.63
C GLY A 147 13.47 -11.33 -8.51
N PHE A 148 14.16 -10.33 -9.03
CA PHE A 148 15.38 -10.47 -9.85
C PHE A 148 16.61 -10.89 -9.04
N LEU A 149 16.56 -10.83 -7.70
CA LEU A 149 17.66 -11.20 -6.81
C LEU A 149 17.63 -12.66 -6.39
N ARG A 150 16.70 -13.46 -6.91
CA ARG A 150 16.63 -14.89 -6.59
C ARG A 150 17.95 -15.58 -6.95
N GLY A 151 18.54 -16.27 -5.96
CA GLY A 151 19.83 -16.97 -6.15
C GLY A 151 21.07 -16.08 -6.05
N SER A 152 20.93 -14.78 -5.78
CA SER A 152 22.07 -13.85 -5.63
C SER A 152 22.85 -14.01 -4.32
N GLY A 153 22.27 -14.66 -3.31
CA GLY A 153 22.83 -14.73 -1.96
C GLY A 153 22.60 -13.48 -1.10
N ILE A 154 21.88 -12.46 -1.61
CA ILE A 154 21.50 -11.29 -0.83
C ILE A 154 20.37 -11.68 0.13
N ALA A 155 20.54 -11.34 1.42
CA ALA A 155 19.56 -11.68 2.45
C ALA A 155 18.28 -10.86 2.28
N THR A 156 17.13 -11.54 2.39
CA THR A 156 15.81 -10.94 2.48
C THR A 156 15.10 -11.42 3.74
N ASP A 157 14.17 -10.63 4.24
CA ASP A 157 13.27 -11.07 5.31
C ASP A 157 12.16 -12.00 4.74
N GLU A 158 11.31 -12.52 5.62
CA GLU A 158 10.18 -13.41 5.26
C GLU A 158 9.19 -12.76 4.29
N ALA A 159 9.08 -11.42 4.30
CA ALA A 159 8.22 -10.67 3.38
C ALA A 159 8.91 -10.31 2.05
N GLY A 160 10.21 -10.66 1.91
CA GLY A 160 11.02 -10.43 0.72
C GLY A 160 11.74 -9.08 0.68
N TYR A 161 11.69 -8.27 1.74
CA TYR A 161 12.44 -7.01 1.82
C TYR A 161 13.92 -7.27 2.05
N LEU A 162 14.78 -6.42 1.48
CA LEU A 162 16.21 -6.52 1.68
C LEU A 162 16.59 -6.25 3.13
N VAL A 163 17.31 -7.18 3.73
CA VAL A 163 17.89 -7.00 5.07
C VAL A 163 19.17 -6.17 4.93
N VAL A 164 19.27 -5.12 5.72
CA VAL A 164 20.43 -4.23 5.74
C VAL A 164 20.95 -4.08 7.15
N SER A 165 22.26 -3.88 7.27
CA SER A 165 22.97 -3.53 8.50
C SER A 165 23.60 -2.16 8.32
N GLU A 166 23.98 -1.49 9.43
CA GLU A 166 24.77 -0.26 9.46
C GLU A 166 24.53 0.68 8.25
N GLY A 167 23.45 1.43 8.30
CA GLY A 167 23.07 2.32 7.21
C GLY A 167 22.35 1.61 6.08
N CYS A 168 23.04 1.33 4.97
CA CYS A 168 22.41 0.79 3.74
C CYS A 168 23.09 -0.49 3.23
N ARG A 169 23.97 -1.14 4.00
CA ARG A 169 24.77 -2.30 3.57
C ARG A 169 23.94 -3.56 3.57
N THR A 170 23.94 -4.28 2.45
CA THR A 170 23.35 -5.62 2.35
C THR A 170 24.29 -6.70 2.88
N SER A 171 23.84 -7.97 2.84
CA SER A 171 24.69 -9.11 3.19
C SER A 171 25.88 -9.33 2.24
N LEU A 172 25.88 -8.73 1.04
CA LEU A 172 26.99 -8.82 0.10
C LEU A 172 27.85 -7.53 0.15
N PRO A 173 29.19 -7.65 0.33
CA PRO A 173 30.10 -6.53 0.31
C PRO A 173 30.02 -5.72 -0.98
N GLY A 174 29.95 -4.39 -0.89
CA GLY A 174 29.84 -3.51 -2.06
C GLY A 174 28.45 -3.43 -2.67
N VAL A 175 27.45 -4.04 -2.04
CA VAL A 175 26.04 -3.93 -2.43
C VAL A 175 25.25 -3.23 -1.33
N PHE A 176 24.54 -2.17 -1.69
CA PHE A 176 23.76 -1.32 -0.81
C PHE A 176 22.29 -1.33 -1.23
N ALA A 177 21.39 -1.06 -0.29
CA ALA A 177 19.95 -1.00 -0.58
C ALA A 177 19.32 0.28 -0.01
N ALA A 178 18.45 0.92 -0.80
CA ALA A 178 17.78 2.16 -0.43
C ALA A 178 16.30 2.17 -0.85
N GLY A 179 15.51 2.96 -0.14
CA GLY A 179 14.09 3.14 -0.42
C GLY A 179 13.22 1.94 -0.02
N ASP A 180 12.04 1.86 -0.61
CA ASP A 180 10.98 0.94 -0.19
C ASP A 180 11.33 -0.54 -0.37
N VAL A 181 12.35 -0.87 -1.15
CA VAL A 181 12.85 -2.25 -1.28
C VAL A 181 13.38 -2.82 0.04
N ARG A 182 13.73 -1.94 1.00
CA ARG A 182 14.17 -2.26 2.37
C ARG A 182 13.29 -1.65 3.47
N ASP A 183 12.58 -0.54 3.16
CA ASP A 183 11.71 0.16 4.11
C ASP A 183 10.28 -0.35 4.01
N LYS A 184 9.92 -1.26 4.91
CA LYS A 184 8.54 -1.78 5.04
C LYS A 184 7.64 -0.94 5.95
N THR A 185 8.19 0.12 6.56
CA THR A 185 7.49 0.93 7.58
C THR A 185 6.91 2.21 6.99
N TYR A 186 7.75 3.04 6.41
CA TYR A 186 7.32 4.38 5.97
C TYR A 186 6.85 4.43 4.52
N ARG A 187 7.63 3.88 3.60
CA ARG A 187 7.31 3.85 2.15
C ARG A 187 6.88 5.21 1.61
N GLN A 188 7.70 6.22 1.91
CA GLN A 188 7.47 7.59 1.48
C GLN A 188 8.62 8.09 0.60
N ALA A 189 8.29 8.95 -0.38
CA ALA A 189 9.28 9.49 -1.31
C ALA A 189 10.45 10.17 -0.60
N ILE A 190 10.17 10.93 0.48
CA ILE A 190 11.21 11.65 1.22
C ILE A 190 12.10 10.70 2.03
N SER A 191 11.56 9.63 2.62
CA SER A 191 12.38 8.63 3.31
C SER A 191 13.22 7.85 2.31
N ALA A 192 12.66 7.50 1.14
CA ALA A 192 13.40 6.83 0.08
C ALA A 192 14.56 7.70 -0.46
N ALA A 193 14.33 9.00 -0.66
CA ALA A 193 15.38 9.94 -1.07
C ALA A 193 16.51 10.03 -0.03
N GLY A 194 16.17 10.12 1.26
CA GLY A 194 17.16 10.12 2.34
C GLY A 194 17.98 8.83 2.38
N LEU A 195 17.34 7.67 2.24
CA LEU A 195 18.02 6.38 2.14
C LEU A 195 18.90 6.28 0.89
N GLY A 196 18.49 6.87 -0.24
CA GLY A 196 19.29 6.98 -1.46
C GLY A 196 20.58 7.77 -1.25
N CYS A 197 20.49 8.92 -0.57
CA CYS A 197 21.65 9.72 -0.18
C CYS A 197 22.61 8.91 0.71
N MET A 198 22.10 8.25 1.73
CA MET A 198 22.91 7.38 2.61
C MET A 198 23.61 6.27 1.83
N ALA A 199 22.91 5.59 0.93
CA ALA A 199 23.49 4.52 0.12
C ALA A 199 24.60 5.02 -0.83
N ALA A 200 24.45 6.22 -1.38
CA ALA A 200 25.48 6.83 -2.22
C ALA A 200 26.76 7.11 -1.44
N LEU A 201 26.64 7.74 -0.26
CA LEU A 201 27.78 8.02 0.62
C LEU A 201 28.49 6.73 1.10
N GLU A 202 27.72 5.70 1.44
CA GLU A 202 28.28 4.41 1.84
C GLU A 202 29.00 3.70 0.67
N ALA A 203 28.49 3.83 -0.55
CA ALA A 203 29.12 3.28 -1.75
C ALA A 203 30.42 4.00 -2.06
N GLU A 204 30.47 5.33 -1.94
CA GLU A 204 31.70 6.14 -2.12
C GLU A 204 32.78 5.71 -1.12
N ARG A 205 32.47 5.70 0.17
CA ARG A 205 33.41 5.25 1.24
C ARG A 205 33.92 3.83 1.01
N TYR A 206 33.04 2.94 0.54
CA TYR A 206 33.44 1.57 0.21
C TYR A 206 34.45 1.52 -0.94
N LEU A 207 34.25 2.31 -1.99
CA LEU A 207 35.18 2.39 -3.12
C LEU A 207 36.53 2.99 -2.71
N GLU A 208 36.54 4.08 -1.96
CA GLU A 208 37.77 4.70 -1.41
C GLU A 208 38.58 3.68 -0.60
N SER A 209 37.92 2.90 0.27
CA SER A 209 38.62 1.88 1.08
C SER A 209 39.23 0.73 0.28
N ARG A 210 38.90 0.61 -1.01
CA ARG A 210 39.41 -0.42 -1.92
C ARG A 210 40.57 0.10 -2.80
N HIS A 211 40.70 1.40 -2.94
CA HIS A 211 41.73 2.04 -3.77
C HIS A 211 42.87 2.68 -2.99
N GLY A 212 42.82 2.66 -1.65
CA GLY A 212 43.90 3.01 -0.74
C GLY A 212 44.62 1.74 -0.28
#